data_fa724271ce21f76fd6b9f84be550db9a
#
_entry.id   fa724271ce21f76fd6b9f84be550db9a
#
_cell.length_a   1.000
_cell.length_b   1.000
_cell.length_c   1.000
_cell.angle_alpha   90.00
_cell.angle_beta   90.00
_cell.angle_gamma   90.00
#
_symmetry.space_group_name_H-M   'P 1'
#
loop_
_entity.id
_entity.type
_entity.pdbx_description
1 polymer ?
#
loop_
_entity_poly.entity_id
_entity_poly.type
_entity_poly.pdbx_seq_one_letter_code
_entity_poly.pdbx_strand_id
1 'polypeptide(L)'
;MTDREIFKANLNELMRTTKTKQIDIAKYAEVSYQTVSSWVCGRGYPRADAMEKLCKFFGVKQSTLTEDHTEDDEDHLLFIYRSISEEGKAKLLDRAVELSVLYPKRGRKNG
;
A
#
# COMPACT_ATOMS: atom_id res chain seq x y z
N MET A 1 12.36 12.75 -3.39
CA MET A 1 11.44 11.97 -4.26
C MET A 1 10.36 12.88 -4.81
N THR A 2 9.97 12.62 -6.05
CA THR A 2 8.86 13.36 -6.64
C THR A 2 7.54 12.76 -6.19
N ASP A 3 6.45 13.52 -6.40
CA ASP A 3 5.11 13.02 -6.07
C ASP A 3 4.80 11.72 -6.83
N ARG A 4 5.25 11.63 -8.08
CA ARG A 4 5.04 10.42 -8.88
C ARG A 4 5.75 9.22 -8.29
N GLU A 5 6.95 9.41 -7.79
CA GLU A 5 7.73 8.32 -7.20
C GLU A 5 7.12 7.85 -5.89
N ILE A 6 6.66 8.80 -5.08
CA ILE A 6 5.99 8.48 -3.82
C ILE A 6 4.70 7.73 -4.10
N PHE A 7 3.89 8.25 -5.02
CA PHE A 7 2.64 7.60 -5.40
C PHE A 7 2.89 6.20 -5.96
N LYS A 8 3.89 6.07 -6.84
CA LYS A 8 4.25 4.78 -7.41
C LYS A 8 4.57 3.76 -6.31
N ALA A 9 5.41 4.14 -5.36
CA ALA A 9 5.80 3.25 -4.28
C ALA A 9 4.59 2.83 -3.45
N ASN A 10 3.73 3.78 -3.11
CA ASN A 10 2.54 3.50 -2.31
C ASN A 10 1.55 2.61 -3.06
N LEU A 11 1.33 2.90 -4.33
CA LEU A 11 0.40 2.11 -5.14
C LEU A 11 0.88 0.68 -5.30
N ASN A 12 2.16 0.50 -5.61
CA ASN A 12 2.72 -0.83 -5.77
C ASN A 12 2.65 -1.63 -4.47
N GLU A 13 2.89 -0.97 -3.35
CA GLU A 13 2.80 -1.62 -2.05
C GLU A 13 1.37 -2.07 -1.75
N LEU A 14 0.39 -1.21 -2.01
CA LEU A 14 -1.02 -1.57 -1.83
C LEU A 14 -1.41 -2.73 -2.74
N MET A 15 -0.99 -2.69 -4.00
CA MET A 15 -1.29 -3.76 -4.93
C MET A 15 -0.67 -5.08 -4.49
N ARG A 16 0.55 -5.02 -3.98
CA ARG A 16 1.25 -6.21 -3.52
C ARG A 16 0.57 -6.82 -2.29
N THR A 17 0.22 -5.98 -1.33
CA THR A 17 -0.37 -6.47 -0.07
C THR A 17 -1.81 -6.94 -0.25
N THR A 18 -2.55 -6.35 -1.17
CA THR A 18 -3.94 -6.74 -1.43
C THR A 18 -4.05 -7.73 -2.58
N LYS A 19 -2.94 -8.06 -3.23
CA LYS A 19 -2.90 -8.95 -4.39
C LYS A 19 -3.83 -8.46 -5.50
N THR A 20 -3.83 -7.15 -5.72
CA THR A 20 -4.65 -6.50 -6.73
C THR A 20 -3.88 -6.42 -8.04
N LYS A 21 -4.58 -6.64 -9.14
CA LYS A 21 -4.00 -6.55 -10.49
C LYS A 21 -4.33 -5.20 -11.11
N GLN A 22 -3.50 -4.79 -12.07
CA GLN A 22 -3.71 -3.52 -12.77
C GLN A 22 -5.07 -3.48 -13.46
N ILE A 23 -5.51 -4.60 -14.02
CA ILE A 23 -6.78 -4.65 -14.73
C ILE A 23 -7.97 -4.37 -13.79
N ASP A 24 -7.86 -4.81 -12.55
CA ASP A 24 -8.92 -4.57 -11.57
C ASP A 24 -9.06 -3.09 -11.27
N ILE A 25 -7.92 -2.41 -11.14
CA ILE A 25 -7.90 -0.97 -10.90
C ILE A 25 -8.46 -0.23 -12.11
N ALA A 26 -8.05 -0.64 -13.31
CA ALA A 26 -8.50 0.00 -14.54
C ALA A 26 -10.02 -0.06 -14.67
N LYS A 27 -10.60 -1.22 -14.37
CA LYS A 27 -12.05 -1.40 -14.44
C LYS A 27 -12.77 -0.53 -13.42
N TYR A 28 -12.29 -0.52 -12.20
CA TYR A 28 -12.95 0.24 -11.14
C TYR A 28 -12.82 1.76 -11.37
N ALA A 29 -11.65 2.21 -11.74
CA ALA A 29 -11.40 3.64 -11.95
C ALA A 29 -11.89 4.13 -13.31
N GLU A 30 -12.34 3.22 -14.17
CA GLU A 30 -12.85 3.56 -15.50
C GLU A 30 -11.80 4.27 -16.34
N VAL A 31 -10.59 3.76 -16.30
CA VAL A 31 -9.47 4.26 -17.10
C VAL A 31 -8.85 3.10 -17.86
N SER A 32 -8.01 3.41 -18.84
CA SER A 32 -7.37 2.35 -19.63
C SER A 32 -6.32 1.61 -18.80
N TYR A 33 -6.05 0.38 -19.19
CA TYR A 33 -4.98 -0.41 -18.59
C TYR A 33 -3.65 0.33 -18.69
N GLN A 34 -3.43 0.99 -19.83
CA GLN A 34 -2.20 1.75 -20.05
C GLN A 34 -2.04 2.90 -19.07
N THR A 35 -3.16 3.53 -18.71
CA THR A 35 -3.14 4.60 -17.73
C THR A 35 -2.69 4.08 -16.37
N VAL A 36 -3.26 2.96 -15.93
CA VAL A 36 -2.86 2.34 -14.66
C VAL A 36 -1.38 1.92 -14.74
N SER A 37 -0.98 1.35 -15.87
CA SER A 37 0.41 0.94 -16.06
C SER A 37 1.37 2.11 -15.92
N SER A 38 0.98 3.29 -16.42
CA SER A 38 1.82 4.48 -16.27
C SER A 38 1.97 4.90 -14.81
N TRP A 39 0.90 4.73 -14.02
CA TRP A 39 0.96 5.02 -12.58
C TRP A 39 1.91 4.06 -11.88
N VAL A 40 1.81 2.77 -12.20
CA VAL A 40 2.62 1.72 -11.59
C VAL A 40 4.09 1.90 -11.92
N CYS A 41 4.38 2.41 -13.12
CA CYS A 41 5.76 2.64 -13.56
C CYS A 41 6.33 4.00 -13.12
N GLY A 42 5.50 4.85 -12.55
CA GLY A 42 5.95 6.17 -12.09
C GLY A 42 6.03 7.22 -13.19
N ARG A 43 5.45 6.94 -14.36
CA ARG A 43 5.43 7.89 -15.46
C ARG A 43 4.22 8.82 -15.43
N GLY A 44 3.16 8.40 -14.76
CA GLY A 44 1.92 9.17 -14.69
C GLY A 44 1.46 9.37 -13.27
N TYR A 45 0.48 10.25 -13.13
CA TYR A 45 -0.12 10.56 -11.84
C TYR A 45 -1.62 10.70 -12.05
N PRO A 46 -2.47 10.15 -11.17
CA PRO A 46 -3.91 10.19 -11.39
C PRO A 46 -4.48 11.61 -11.18
N ARG A 47 -5.52 11.91 -11.93
CA ARG A 47 -6.28 13.15 -11.71
C ARG A 47 -7.10 12.99 -10.44
N ALA A 48 -7.68 14.11 -9.99
CA ALA A 48 -8.43 14.11 -8.72
C ALA A 48 -9.55 13.06 -8.68
N ASP A 49 -10.31 12.92 -9.77
CA ASP A 49 -11.39 11.94 -9.82
C ASP A 49 -10.88 10.51 -9.79
N ALA A 50 -9.79 10.23 -10.50
CA ALA A 50 -9.18 8.91 -10.48
C ALA A 50 -8.58 8.60 -9.12
N MET A 51 -7.96 9.60 -8.49
CA MET A 51 -7.41 9.44 -7.15
C MET A 51 -8.50 9.08 -6.16
N GLU A 52 -9.66 9.73 -6.25
CA GLU A 52 -10.80 9.44 -5.38
C GLU A 52 -11.26 8.00 -5.57
N LYS A 53 -11.34 7.54 -6.83
CA LYS A 53 -11.74 6.17 -7.11
C LYS A 53 -10.73 5.16 -6.57
N LEU A 54 -9.44 5.46 -6.67
CA LEU A 54 -8.40 4.60 -6.12
C LEU A 54 -8.55 4.48 -4.60
N CYS A 55 -8.80 5.59 -3.94
CA CYS A 55 -8.99 5.59 -2.49
C CYS A 55 -10.19 4.74 -2.10
N LYS A 56 -11.28 4.85 -2.84
CA LYS A 56 -12.46 4.03 -2.59
C LYS A 56 -12.20 2.56 -2.87
N PHE A 57 -11.46 2.28 -3.93
CA PHE A 57 -11.15 0.90 -4.32
C PHE A 57 -10.36 0.19 -3.21
N PHE A 58 -9.36 0.84 -2.68
CA PHE A 58 -8.52 0.26 -1.63
C PHE A 58 -9.07 0.51 -0.22
N GLY A 59 -10.08 1.37 -0.07
CA GLY A 59 -10.64 1.70 1.23
C GLY A 59 -9.68 2.50 2.09
N VAL A 60 -8.93 3.41 1.49
CA VAL A 60 -7.91 4.20 2.19
C VAL A 60 -8.12 5.68 1.99
N LYS A 61 -7.42 6.47 2.79
CA LYS A 61 -7.40 7.92 2.63
C LYS A 61 -6.43 8.31 1.53
N GLN A 62 -6.60 9.50 0.98
CA GLN A 62 -5.71 9.99 -0.06
C GLN A 62 -4.25 10.07 0.42
N SER A 63 -4.05 10.45 1.68
CA SER A 63 -2.71 10.52 2.25
C SER A 63 -1.97 9.18 2.19
N THR A 64 -2.71 8.08 2.25
CA THR A 64 -2.12 6.75 2.13
C THR A 64 -1.38 6.57 0.82
N LEU A 65 -1.88 7.21 -0.24
CA LEU A 65 -1.27 7.12 -1.57
C LEU A 65 -0.28 8.24 -1.87
N THR A 66 -0.41 9.38 -1.20
CA THR A 66 0.34 10.57 -1.58
C THR A 66 1.47 10.96 -0.64
N GLU A 67 1.51 10.39 0.56
CA GLU A 67 2.56 10.71 1.53
C GLU A 67 3.62 9.63 1.57
N ASP A 68 4.84 10.05 1.88
CA ASP A 68 5.96 9.13 1.99
C ASP A 68 5.89 8.40 3.33
N HIS A 69 5.82 7.07 3.28
CA HIS A 69 5.68 6.23 4.47
C HIS A 69 6.88 5.29 4.65
N THR A 70 7.95 5.51 3.91
CA THR A 70 9.06 4.54 3.86
C THR A 70 10.26 4.87 4.72
N GLU A 71 10.18 5.92 5.52
CA GLU A 71 11.31 6.34 6.34
C GLU A 71 11.58 5.43 7.54
N ASP A 72 10.55 4.76 8.03
CA ASP A 72 10.63 3.98 9.26
C ASP A 72 9.87 2.67 9.04
N ASP A 73 10.47 1.55 9.46
CA ASP A 73 9.83 0.24 9.32
C ASP A 73 8.51 0.16 10.07
N GLU A 74 8.44 0.80 11.24
CA GLU A 74 7.21 0.80 12.02
C GLU A 74 6.12 1.60 11.31
N ASP A 75 6.46 2.77 10.77
CA ASP A 75 5.52 3.59 10.03
C ASP A 75 5.06 2.87 8.77
N HIS A 76 5.98 2.18 8.10
CA HIS A 76 5.67 1.40 6.91
C HIS A 76 4.68 0.28 7.26
N LEU A 77 4.92 -0.41 8.35
CA LEU A 77 4.03 -1.48 8.79
C LEU A 77 2.65 -0.94 9.12
N LEU A 78 2.58 0.21 9.79
CA LEU A 78 1.30 0.83 10.10
C LEU A 78 0.56 1.24 8.83
N PHE A 79 1.30 1.77 7.86
CA PHE A 79 0.73 2.12 6.57
C PHE A 79 0.08 0.90 5.91
N ILE A 80 0.81 -0.21 5.87
CA ILE A 80 0.29 -1.46 5.29
C ILE A 80 -0.95 -1.92 6.04
N TYR A 81 -0.87 -1.93 7.36
CA TYR A 81 -1.97 -2.39 8.20
C TYR A 81 -3.25 -1.58 7.95
N ARG A 82 -3.12 -0.25 7.85
CA ARG A 82 -4.28 0.62 7.62
C ARG A 82 -4.82 0.53 6.20
N SER A 83 -4.03 -0.03 5.29
CA SER A 83 -4.37 -0.07 3.86
C SER A 83 -5.08 -1.35 3.44
N ILE A 84 -5.19 -2.33 4.32
CA ILE A 84 -5.76 -3.62 3.96
C ILE A 84 -7.14 -3.79 4.58
N SER A 85 -7.89 -4.78 4.09
CA SER A 85 -9.23 -5.09 4.59
C SER A 85 -9.17 -5.63 6.01
N GLU A 86 -10.32 -5.69 6.68
CA GLU A 86 -10.40 -6.25 8.02
C GLU A 86 -9.91 -7.70 8.05
N GLU A 87 -10.25 -8.47 7.01
CA GLU A 87 -9.76 -9.83 6.88
C GLU A 87 -8.25 -9.86 6.77
N GLY A 88 -7.70 -8.96 5.95
CA GLY A 88 -6.25 -8.86 5.79
C GLY A 88 -5.56 -8.44 7.08
N LYS A 89 -6.18 -7.54 7.83
CA LYS A 89 -5.63 -7.12 9.12
C LYS A 89 -5.54 -8.29 10.08
N ALA A 90 -6.59 -9.13 10.13
CA ALA A 90 -6.60 -10.29 11.00
C ALA A 90 -5.48 -11.25 10.63
N LYS A 91 -5.29 -11.50 9.33
CA LYS A 91 -4.22 -12.38 8.86
C LYS A 91 -2.84 -11.81 9.15
N LEU A 92 -2.68 -10.50 8.99
CA LEU A 92 -1.41 -9.85 9.28
C LEU A 92 -1.07 -9.98 10.76
N LEU A 93 -2.04 -9.77 11.64
CA LEU A 93 -1.82 -9.89 13.08
C LEU A 93 -1.48 -11.33 13.47
N ASP A 94 -2.17 -12.31 12.89
CA ASP A 94 -1.86 -13.72 13.14
C ASP A 94 -0.42 -14.03 12.72
N ARG A 95 -0.02 -13.55 11.55
CA ARG A 95 1.33 -13.78 11.07
C ARG A 95 2.36 -13.08 11.95
N ALA A 96 2.03 -11.87 12.41
CA ALA A 96 2.93 -11.12 13.27
C ALA A 96 3.15 -11.83 14.61
N VAL A 97 2.08 -12.39 15.18
CA VAL A 97 2.18 -13.17 16.42
C VAL A 97 3.05 -14.39 16.19
N GLU A 98 2.82 -15.11 15.10
CA GLU A 98 3.61 -16.29 14.75
C GLU A 98 5.09 -15.94 14.65
N LEU A 99 5.40 -14.83 13.97
CA LEU A 99 6.79 -14.40 13.81
C LEU A 99 7.41 -14.01 15.16
N SER A 100 6.63 -13.42 16.06
CA SER A 100 7.14 -13.04 17.37
C SER A 100 7.49 -14.26 18.22
N VAL A 101 6.81 -15.38 17.97
CA VAL A 101 7.11 -16.63 18.67
C VAL A 101 8.32 -17.31 18.05
N LEU A 102 8.39 -17.34 16.70
CA LEU A 102 9.47 -18.00 15.99
C LEU A 102 10.81 -17.22 16.05
N TYR A 103 10.72 -15.89 16.07
CA TYR A 103 11.89 -15.02 16.03
C TYR A 103 11.82 -13.97 17.13
N PRO A 104 11.82 -14.38 18.40
CA PRO A 104 11.71 -13.40 19.50
C PRO A 104 12.95 -12.54 19.58
N LYS A 105 12.74 -11.30 20.02
CA LYS A 105 13.84 -10.38 20.24
C LYS A 105 14.68 -10.91 21.39
N ARG A 106 16.00 -10.95 21.21
CA ARG A 106 16.90 -11.42 22.25
C ARG A 106 17.17 -10.33 23.25
N GLY A 107 17.00 -10.66 24.43
CA GLY A 107 17.26 -9.90 25.59
C GLY A 107 17.77 -8.50 25.45
N ARG A 108 18.04 -8.35 25.67
CA ARG A 108 18.24 -7.28 25.74
C ARG A 108 19.14 -6.61 25.49
N LYS A 109 19.71 -6.70 25.39
CA LYS A 109 20.38 -6.32 25.13
C LYS A 109 20.63 -5.65 24.61
N ASN A 110 20.80 -5.58 24.63
CA ASN A 110 20.81 -5.00 24.17
C ASN A 110 20.62 -4.45 23.89
N GLY A 111 20.53 -4.53 24.08
CA GLY A 111 20.15 -3.99 23.89
C GLY A 111 19.89 -3.86 23.55
#